data_997b8ce6f54124a78cf695cbf0f35cb5
#
_entry.id   997b8ce6f54124a78cf695cbf0f35cb5
#
_cell.length_a   1.000
_cell.length_b   1.000
_cell.length_c   1.000
_cell.angle_alpha   90.00
_cell.angle_beta   90.00
_cell.angle_gamma   90.00
#
_symmetry.space_group_name_H-M   'P 1'
#
loop_
_entity.id
_entity.type
_entity.pdbx_description
1 polymer ?
#
loop_
_entity_poly.entity_id
_entity_poly.type
_entity_poly.pdbx_seq_one_letter_code
_entity_poly.pdbx_strand_id
1 'polypeptide(L)'
;IIFVNSISALLPIILFIQSRNGWIKLKKVNLKIHFFRSVLMFFAMLAFITSLRHLSLVVMYSVAFTAPLMLTIGANLFLGEKVGWRRYTAIIIGFVGVVISLDPFNEPLNKYIYLTFLAPLSVSISWLIVRKYGQTENVYSFLIYGKIFLLIFSGVFLITNFVSMNLNDLIINFTSGIIRGIALIFIINSARHLPSSLFAPTQYIQIFAGATLGFLIFGDIPTLNNYLGNI
;
A
#
# COMPACT_ATOMS: atom_id res chain seq x y z
N ILE A 1 0.15 10.44 -12.63
CA ILE A 1 -0.43 9.19 -12.08
C ILE A 1 -1.01 9.44 -10.68
N ILE A 2 -0.21 9.74 -9.63
CA ILE A 2 -0.68 9.84 -8.22
C ILE A 2 -1.82 10.86 -8.08
N PHE A 3 -1.72 12.02 -8.71
CA PHE A 3 -2.70 13.09 -8.65
C PHE A 3 -4.07 12.65 -9.23
N VAL A 4 -4.08 12.16 -10.47
CA VAL A 4 -5.30 11.67 -11.15
C VAL A 4 -5.95 10.53 -10.36
N ASN A 5 -5.15 9.57 -9.92
CA ASN A 5 -5.63 8.45 -9.12
C ASN A 5 -6.20 8.89 -7.75
N SER A 6 -5.64 9.95 -7.15
CA SER A 6 -6.15 10.48 -5.88
C SER A 6 -7.48 11.22 -6.05
N ILE A 7 -7.64 12.00 -7.13
CA ILE A 7 -8.92 12.67 -7.46
C ILE A 7 -10.01 11.64 -7.71
N SER A 8 -9.76 10.68 -8.60
CA SER A 8 -10.78 9.69 -8.97
C SER A 8 -11.17 8.78 -7.80
N ALA A 9 -10.22 8.45 -6.90
CA ALA A 9 -10.51 7.69 -5.70
C ALA A 9 -11.40 8.44 -4.69
N LEU A 10 -11.45 9.78 -4.74
CA LEU A 10 -12.36 10.56 -3.89
C LEU A 10 -13.83 10.35 -4.25
N LEU A 11 -14.16 10.05 -5.51
CA LEU A 11 -15.55 9.88 -5.95
C LEU A 11 -16.28 8.80 -5.13
N PRO A 12 -15.85 7.52 -5.11
CA PRO A 12 -16.53 6.50 -4.31
C PRO A 12 -16.44 6.77 -2.81
N ILE A 13 -15.39 7.42 -2.33
CA ILE A 13 -15.24 7.78 -0.91
C ILE A 13 -16.30 8.83 -0.52
N ILE A 14 -16.49 9.88 -1.33
CA ILE A 14 -17.49 10.92 -1.08
C ILE A 14 -18.91 10.32 -1.11
N LEU A 15 -19.19 9.48 -2.11
CA LEU A 15 -20.48 8.79 -2.20
C LEU A 15 -20.73 7.90 -0.97
N PHE A 16 -19.72 7.17 -0.50
CA PHE A 16 -19.82 6.35 0.71
C PHE A 16 -20.09 7.21 1.96
N ILE A 17 -19.37 8.33 2.12
CA ILE A 17 -19.57 9.25 3.25
C ILE A 17 -20.99 9.85 3.19
N GLN A 18 -21.44 10.24 2.02
CA GLN A 18 -22.77 10.81 1.81
C GLN A 18 -23.87 9.79 2.14
N SER A 19 -23.79 8.57 1.62
CA SER A 19 -24.78 7.50 1.83
C SER A 19 -24.93 7.08 3.30
N ARG A 20 -23.93 7.34 4.14
CA ARG A 20 -23.90 6.97 5.56
C ARG A 20 -24.01 8.17 6.51
N ASN A 21 -24.36 9.35 6.01
CA ASN A 21 -24.37 10.61 6.78
C ASN A 21 -23.06 10.83 7.56
N GLY A 22 -21.94 10.40 6.98
CA GLY A 22 -20.64 10.38 7.64
C GLY A 22 -20.01 11.76 7.86
N TRP A 23 -20.50 12.81 7.17
CA TRP A 23 -19.98 14.18 7.27
C TRP A 23 -20.06 14.75 8.69
N ILE A 24 -21.12 14.41 9.44
CA ILE A 24 -21.31 14.85 10.81
C ILE A 24 -20.18 14.33 11.71
N LYS A 25 -19.66 13.12 11.42
CA LYS A 25 -18.60 12.46 12.19
C LYS A 25 -17.21 13.02 11.93
N LEU A 26 -17.04 13.90 10.94
CA LEU A 26 -15.76 14.56 10.62
C LEU A 26 -15.47 15.81 11.46
N LYS A 27 -16.37 16.20 12.36
CA LYS A 27 -16.21 17.43 13.17
C LYS A 27 -15.11 17.34 14.23
N LYS A 28 -14.79 16.14 14.71
CA LYS A 28 -13.74 15.91 15.73
C LYS A 28 -12.72 14.93 15.16
N VAL A 29 -11.66 15.45 14.55
CA VAL A 29 -10.63 14.67 13.89
C VAL A 29 -9.25 15.20 14.24
N ASN A 30 -8.30 14.30 14.51
CA ASN A 30 -6.92 14.67 14.70
C ASN A 30 -6.18 14.73 13.34
N LEU A 31 -6.16 15.92 12.75
CA LEU A 31 -5.53 16.16 11.44
C LEU A 31 -4.04 15.80 11.39
N LYS A 32 -3.32 15.89 12.53
CA LYS A 32 -1.88 15.54 12.59
C LYS A 32 -1.64 14.08 12.24
N ILE A 33 -2.51 13.19 12.72
CA ILE A 33 -2.43 11.74 12.43
C ILE A 33 -2.60 11.50 10.93
N HIS A 34 -3.61 12.12 10.31
CA HIS A 34 -3.90 11.96 8.89
C HIS A 34 -2.83 12.60 8.01
N PHE A 35 -2.30 13.76 8.40
CA PHE A 35 -1.19 14.42 7.73
C PHE A 35 0.06 13.51 7.71
N PHE A 36 0.51 13.06 8.88
CA PHE A 36 1.71 12.21 8.99
C PHE A 36 1.56 10.90 8.20
N ARG A 37 0.39 10.26 8.29
CA ARG A 37 0.08 9.06 7.51
C ARG A 37 0.14 9.32 6.00
N SER A 38 -0.34 10.46 5.55
CA SER A 38 -0.35 10.81 4.13
C SER A 38 1.04 11.16 3.61
N VAL A 39 1.88 11.77 4.43
CA VAL A 39 3.31 11.98 4.13
C VAL A 39 4.00 10.63 3.91
N LEU A 40 3.81 9.68 4.82
CA LEU A 40 4.36 8.31 4.66
C LEU A 40 3.90 7.67 3.36
N MET A 41 2.60 7.73 3.06
CA MET A 41 2.05 7.14 1.83
C MET A 41 2.54 7.83 0.56
N PHE A 42 2.75 9.15 0.60
CA PHE A 42 3.29 9.90 -0.53
C PHE A 42 4.74 9.48 -0.82
N PHE A 43 5.59 9.43 0.21
CA PHE A 43 6.97 8.95 0.04
C PHE A 43 7.04 7.48 -0.38
N ALA A 44 6.17 6.63 0.14
CA ALA A 44 6.06 5.24 -0.31
C ALA A 44 5.78 5.15 -1.82
N MET A 45 4.82 5.96 -2.30
CA MET A 45 4.47 5.98 -3.74
C MET A 45 5.59 6.56 -4.59
N LEU A 46 6.26 7.63 -4.15
CA LEU A 46 7.41 8.19 -4.86
C LEU A 46 8.56 7.18 -4.94
N ALA A 47 8.91 6.55 -3.83
CA ALA A 47 9.96 5.53 -3.79
C ALA A 47 9.64 4.38 -4.75
N PHE A 48 8.41 3.87 -4.70
CA PHE A 48 7.96 2.80 -5.58
C PHE A 48 8.02 3.19 -7.06
N ILE A 49 7.44 4.34 -7.45
CA ILE A 49 7.41 4.79 -8.85
C ILE A 49 8.82 5.09 -9.37
N THR A 50 9.70 5.67 -8.54
CA THR A 50 11.08 5.95 -8.94
C THR A 50 11.85 4.66 -9.18
N SER A 51 11.67 3.66 -8.31
CA SER A 51 12.35 2.38 -8.42
C SER A 51 11.87 1.54 -9.61
N LEU A 52 10.59 1.68 -10.03
CA LEU A 52 10.06 1.02 -11.23
C LEU A 52 10.81 1.31 -12.53
N ARG A 53 11.54 2.42 -12.57
CA ARG A 53 12.37 2.77 -13.75
C ARG A 53 13.70 2.00 -13.82
N HIS A 54 14.08 1.35 -12.72
CA HIS A 54 15.42 0.78 -12.55
C HIS A 54 15.42 -0.68 -12.10
N LEU A 55 14.27 -1.18 -11.66
CA LEU A 55 14.11 -2.54 -11.14
C LEU A 55 12.98 -3.26 -11.88
N SER A 56 13.11 -4.56 -12.03
CA SER A 56 12.03 -5.40 -12.56
C SER A 56 10.82 -5.40 -11.62
N LEU A 57 9.64 -5.63 -12.17
CA LEU A 57 8.41 -5.74 -11.39
C LEU A 57 8.50 -6.85 -10.32
N VAL A 58 9.17 -7.95 -10.65
CA VAL A 58 9.37 -9.08 -9.73
C VAL A 58 10.10 -8.63 -8.46
N VAL A 59 11.26 -7.96 -8.62
CA VAL A 59 12.04 -7.42 -7.51
C VAL A 59 11.22 -6.41 -6.71
N MET A 60 10.49 -5.52 -7.38
CA MET A 60 9.64 -4.52 -6.75
C MET A 60 8.56 -5.14 -5.88
N TYR A 61 7.86 -6.15 -6.39
CA TYR A 61 6.81 -6.84 -5.64
C TYR A 61 7.40 -7.70 -4.51
N SER A 62 8.54 -8.37 -4.72
CA SER A 62 9.21 -9.13 -3.65
C SER A 62 9.52 -8.23 -2.46
N VAL A 63 10.05 -7.03 -2.70
CA VAL A 63 10.29 -6.05 -1.63
C VAL A 63 8.97 -5.53 -1.04
N ALA A 64 7.96 -5.22 -1.87
CA ALA A 64 6.67 -4.73 -1.39
C ALA A 64 5.96 -5.73 -0.46
N PHE A 65 6.11 -7.02 -0.70
CA PHE A 65 5.54 -8.09 0.15
C PHE A 65 6.23 -8.24 1.51
N THR A 66 7.31 -7.52 1.79
CA THR A 66 7.82 -7.38 3.16
C THR A 66 6.91 -6.53 4.05
N ALA A 67 5.98 -5.72 3.48
CA ALA A 67 5.09 -4.85 4.25
C ALA A 67 4.23 -5.61 5.28
N PRO A 68 3.56 -6.74 4.97
CA PRO A 68 2.82 -7.50 5.97
C PRO A 68 3.71 -8.04 7.10
N LEU A 69 4.96 -8.41 6.79
CA LEU A 69 5.94 -8.87 7.77
C LEU A 69 6.31 -7.73 8.72
N MET A 70 6.68 -6.56 8.17
CA MET A 70 6.99 -5.36 8.93
C MET A 70 5.80 -4.89 9.77
N LEU A 71 4.57 -4.97 9.23
CA LEU A 71 3.35 -4.64 9.95
C LEU A 71 3.15 -5.54 11.16
N THR A 72 3.34 -6.85 11.01
CA THR A 72 3.17 -7.81 12.10
C THR A 72 4.20 -7.62 13.20
N ILE A 73 5.47 -7.43 12.84
CA ILE A 73 6.56 -7.11 13.78
C ILE A 73 6.27 -5.78 14.49
N GLY A 74 5.91 -4.75 13.72
CA GLY A 74 5.58 -3.43 14.28
C GLY A 74 4.37 -3.45 15.21
N ALA A 75 3.36 -4.28 14.93
CA ALA A 75 2.20 -4.43 15.81
C ALA A 75 2.57 -5.05 17.16
N ASN A 76 3.48 -6.02 17.16
CA ASN A 76 4.00 -6.58 18.40
C ASN A 76 4.80 -5.56 19.21
N LEU A 77 5.72 -4.84 18.55
CA LEU A 77 6.64 -3.90 19.22
C LEU A 77 5.94 -2.61 19.69
N PHE A 78 5.05 -2.04 18.87
CA PHE A 78 4.47 -0.71 19.12
C PHE A 78 3.03 -0.72 19.62
N LEU A 79 2.29 -1.81 19.38
CA LEU A 79 0.90 -1.94 19.82
C LEU A 79 0.70 -3.01 20.90
N GLY A 80 1.75 -3.75 21.27
CA GLY A 80 1.69 -4.82 22.26
C GLY A 80 0.80 -6.01 21.82
N GLU A 81 0.54 -6.15 20.52
CA GLU A 81 -0.26 -7.28 20.01
C GLU A 81 0.55 -8.58 20.18
N LYS A 82 -0.07 -9.58 20.84
CA LYS A 82 0.57 -10.89 21.03
C LYS A 82 0.63 -11.63 19.70
N VAL A 83 1.84 -11.81 19.18
CA VAL A 83 2.10 -12.58 17.97
C VAL A 83 2.59 -13.97 18.38
N GLY A 84 1.82 -15.01 18.08
CA GLY A 84 2.19 -16.39 18.39
C GLY A 84 3.38 -16.89 17.54
N TRP A 85 4.08 -17.91 18.02
CA TRP A 85 5.26 -18.48 17.37
C TRP A 85 5.03 -18.89 15.91
N ARG A 86 3.86 -19.44 15.59
CA ARG A 86 3.47 -19.81 14.21
C ARG A 86 3.50 -18.64 13.23
N ARG A 87 3.14 -17.44 13.70
CA ARG A 87 3.19 -16.22 12.88
C ARG A 87 4.62 -15.74 12.69
N TYR A 88 5.47 -15.84 13.71
CA TYR A 88 6.91 -15.56 13.56
C TYR A 88 7.58 -16.51 12.58
N THR A 89 7.24 -17.80 12.62
CA THR A 89 7.73 -18.76 11.63
C THR A 89 7.30 -18.39 10.22
N ALA A 90 6.02 -18.02 10.02
CA ALA A 90 5.54 -17.54 8.72
C ALA A 90 6.26 -16.27 8.24
N ILE A 91 6.59 -15.34 9.16
CA ILE A 91 7.39 -14.14 8.85
C ILE A 91 8.77 -14.53 8.35
N ILE A 92 9.44 -15.45 9.04
CA ILE A 92 10.80 -15.91 8.67
C ILE A 92 10.77 -16.60 7.30
N ILE A 93 9.81 -17.49 7.07
CA ILE A 93 9.64 -18.17 5.78
C ILE A 93 9.39 -17.13 4.66
N GLY A 94 8.47 -16.20 4.88
CA GLY A 94 8.20 -15.15 3.91
C GLY A 94 9.40 -14.25 3.62
N PHE A 95 10.21 -13.93 4.63
CA PHE A 95 11.45 -13.17 4.45
C PHE A 95 12.50 -13.95 3.64
N VAL A 96 12.66 -15.26 3.92
CA VAL A 96 13.51 -16.13 3.12
C VAL A 96 13.04 -16.18 1.66
N GLY A 97 11.73 -16.28 1.42
CA GLY A 97 11.15 -16.19 0.07
C GLY A 97 11.54 -14.91 -0.66
N VAL A 98 11.48 -13.75 0.03
CA VAL A 98 11.93 -12.47 -0.54
C VAL A 98 13.42 -12.50 -0.89
N VAL A 99 14.27 -13.03 -0.01
CA VAL A 99 15.72 -13.13 -0.27
C VAL A 99 16.02 -14.03 -1.47
N ILE A 100 15.33 -15.15 -1.60
CA ILE A 100 15.44 -16.06 -2.76
C ILE A 100 15.02 -15.33 -4.05
N SER A 101 13.91 -14.62 -4.01
CA SER A 101 13.38 -13.88 -5.16
C SER A 101 14.26 -12.71 -5.60
N LEU A 102 14.97 -12.08 -4.66
CA LEU A 102 15.91 -10.98 -4.95
C LEU A 102 17.23 -11.47 -5.54
N ASP A 103 17.58 -12.72 -5.28
CA ASP A 103 18.84 -13.37 -5.71
C ASP A 103 20.10 -12.48 -5.50
N PRO A 104 20.32 -11.96 -4.27
CA PRO A 104 21.36 -10.96 -4.01
C PRO A 104 22.80 -11.50 -4.17
N PHE A 105 22.96 -12.81 -4.33
CA PHE A 105 24.27 -13.47 -4.48
C PHE A 105 24.75 -13.49 -5.93
N ASN A 106 23.84 -13.44 -6.90
CA ASN A 106 24.15 -13.49 -8.32
C ASN A 106 24.14 -12.12 -8.99
N GLU A 107 23.34 -11.16 -8.45
CA GLU A 107 23.30 -9.80 -8.96
C GLU A 107 23.65 -8.78 -7.86
N PRO A 108 24.48 -7.76 -8.16
CA PRO A 108 24.79 -6.72 -7.19
C PRO A 108 23.53 -5.95 -6.82
N LEU A 109 23.28 -5.78 -5.51
CA LEU A 109 22.13 -5.01 -5.01
C LEU A 109 22.20 -3.58 -5.52
N ASN A 110 21.26 -3.21 -6.37
CA ASN A 110 21.15 -1.86 -6.89
C ASN A 110 20.69 -0.89 -5.78
N LYS A 111 21.24 0.34 -5.75
CA LYS A 111 20.83 1.40 -4.81
C LYS A 111 19.31 1.62 -4.77
N TYR A 112 18.61 1.36 -5.86
CA TYR A 112 17.15 1.48 -5.94
C TYR A 112 16.40 0.41 -5.15
N ILE A 113 17.04 -0.74 -4.83
CA ILE A 113 16.46 -1.74 -3.93
C ILE A 113 16.29 -1.14 -2.52
N TYR A 114 17.31 -0.44 -2.02
CA TYR A 114 17.24 0.25 -0.73
C TYR A 114 16.15 1.32 -0.72
N LEU A 115 16.02 2.08 -1.82
CA LEU A 115 14.94 3.06 -1.98
C LEU A 115 13.57 2.36 -1.96
N THR A 116 13.44 1.21 -2.62
CA THR A 116 12.19 0.44 -2.66
C THR A 116 11.75 -0.01 -1.27
N PHE A 117 12.67 -0.33 -0.34
CA PHE A 117 12.32 -0.72 1.04
C PHE A 117 11.63 0.40 1.84
N LEU A 118 11.79 1.67 1.45
CA LEU A 118 11.04 2.76 2.07
C LEU A 118 9.53 2.62 1.84
N ALA A 119 9.10 2.01 0.74
CA ALA A 119 7.68 1.84 0.44
C ALA A 119 7.00 0.89 1.44
N PRO A 120 7.41 -0.39 1.61
CA PRO A 120 6.79 -1.30 2.58
C PRO A 120 6.92 -0.82 4.02
N LEU A 121 8.02 -0.17 4.38
CA LEU A 121 8.21 0.42 5.71
C LEU A 121 7.16 1.52 5.97
N SER A 122 7.03 2.48 5.07
CA SER A 122 6.07 3.58 5.19
C SER A 122 4.63 3.09 5.18
N VAL A 123 4.32 2.11 4.33
CA VAL A 123 3.00 1.46 4.27
C VAL A 123 2.68 0.76 5.59
N SER A 124 3.63 0.01 6.14
CA SER A 124 3.45 -0.71 7.41
C SER A 124 3.20 0.25 8.58
N ILE A 125 3.99 1.33 8.67
CA ILE A 125 3.78 2.37 9.70
C ILE A 125 2.40 3.02 9.51
N SER A 126 1.99 3.29 8.26
CA SER A 126 0.67 3.86 7.98
C SER A 126 -0.48 2.94 8.46
N TRP A 127 -0.36 1.61 8.29
CA TRP A 127 -1.34 0.65 8.78
C TRP A 127 -1.32 0.50 10.30
N LEU A 128 -0.14 0.57 10.94
CA LEU A 128 -0.03 0.61 12.41
C LEU A 128 -0.75 1.84 12.99
N ILE A 129 -0.67 2.99 12.34
CA ILE A 129 -1.40 4.20 12.72
C ILE A 129 -2.92 3.96 12.60
N VAL A 130 -3.39 3.39 11.49
CA VAL A 130 -4.81 3.05 11.32
C VAL A 130 -5.29 2.10 12.41
N ARG A 131 -4.49 1.09 12.75
CA ARG A 131 -4.81 0.14 13.81
C ARG A 131 -4.85 0.80 15.19
N LYS A 132 -3.82 1.57 15.52
CA LYS A 132 -3.69 2.26 16.83
C LYS A 132 -4.83 3.24 17.07
N TYR A 133 -5.13 4.06 16.10
CA TYR A 133 -6.12 5.14 16.23
C TYR A 133 -7.49 4.78 15.67
N GLY A 134 -7.67 3.56 15.15
CA GLY A 134 -8.90 3.12 14.52
C GLY A 134 -10.12 3.10 15.45
N GLN A 135 -9.92 3.04 16.77
CA GLN A 135 -11.01 3.10 17.74
C GLN A 135 -11.39 4.54 18.13
N THR A 136 -10.45 5.48 18.05
CA THR A 136 -10.67 6.90 18.40
C THR A 136 -11.06 7.75 17.20
N GLU A 137 -10.48 7.43 16.03
CA GLU A 137 -10.80 8.08 14.76
C GLU A 137 -11.83 7.27 13.97
N ASN A 138 -12.70 7.94 13.24
CA ASN A 138 -13.71 7.26 12.42
C ASN A 138 -13.14 6.84 11.03
N VAL A 139 -13.81 5.90 10.37
CA VAL A 139 -13.39 5.42 9.04
C VAL A 139 -13.38 6.54 8.00
N TYR A 140 -14.33 7.46 8.07
CA TYR A 140 -14.48 8.54 7.10
C TYR A 140 -13.28 9.50 7.13
N SER A 141 -12.73 9.79 8.33
CA SER A 141 -11.55 10.64 8.48
C SER A 141 -10.30 10.00 7.84
N PHE A 142 -10.10 8.69 8.05
CA PHE A 142 -8.99 7.97 7.40
C PHE A 142 -9.11 7.97 5.88
N LEU A 143 -10.33 7.87 5.34
CA LEU A 143 -10.59 7.87 3.91
C LEU A 143 -10.37 9.27 3.30
N ILE A 144 -11.09 10.26 3.80
CA ILE A 144 -11.16 11.58 3.16
C ILE A 144 -9.87 12.38 3.35
N TYR A 145 -9.39 12.55 4.59
CA TYR A 145 -8.18 13.33 4.85
C TYR A 145 -6.94 12.67 4.29
N GLY A 146 -6.86 11.31 4.34
CA GLY A 146 -5.77 10.58 3.70
C GLY A 146 -5.64 10.87 2.22
N LYS A 147 -6.76 10.99 1.51
CA LYS A 147 -6.77 11.31 0.08
C LYS A 147 -6.57 12.78 -0.20
N ILE A 148 -7.17 13.68 0.59
CA ILE A 148 -6.99 15.13 0.44
C ILE A 148 -5.51 15.51 0.60
N PHE A 149 -4.83 15.07 1.66
CA PHE A 149 -3.42 15.37 1.84
C PHE A 149 -2.55 14.78 0.74
N LEU A 150 -2.83 13.53 0.31
CA LEU A 150 -2.10 12.92 -0.80
C LEU A 150 -2.31 13.70 -2.11
N LEU A 151 -3.52 14.22 -2.34
CA LEU A 151 -3.84 15.07 -3.48
C LEU A 151 -3.05 16.38 -3.43
N ILE A 152 -2.99 17.03 -2.26
CA ILE A 152 -2.22 18.26 -2.06
C ILE A 152 -0.74 18.01 -2.35
N PHE A 153 -0.14 16.98 -1.74
CA PHE A 153 1.28 16.67 -1.95
C PHE A 153 1.59 16.33 -3.41
N SER A 154 0.76 15.50 -4.04
CA SER A 154 0.94 15.16 -5.46
C SER A 154 0.67 16.34 -6.39
N GLY A 155 -0.23 17.26 -6.01
CA GLY A 155 -0.50 18.49 -6.74
C GLY A 155 0.69 19.45 -6.70
N VAL A 156 1.28 19.66 -5.53
CA VAL A 156 2.51 20.47 -5.39
C VAL A 156 3.65 19.86 -6.22
N PHE A 157 3.83 18.54 -6.12
CA PHE A 157 4.86 17.84 -6.90
C PHE A 157 4.61 17.92 -8.41
N LEU A 158 3.36 17.98 -8.83
CA LEU A 158 2.97 18.09 -10.24
C LEU A 158 3.41 19.41 -10.86
N ILE A 159 3.45 20.50 -10.09
CA ILE A 159 3.84 21.84 -10.58
C ILE A 159 5.26 21.81 -11.18
N THR A 160 6.17 21.05 -10.54
CA THR A 160 7.58 20.96 -10.95
C THR A 160 7.87 19.76 -11.86
N ASN A 161 6.96 18.76 -11.88
CA ASN A 161 7.19 17.49 -12.60
C ASN A 161 5.98 17.13 -13.47
N PHE A 162 5.46 18.11 -14.20
CA PHE A 162 4.33 17.87 -15.09
C PHE A 162 4.76 17.05 -16.31
N VAL A 163 4.03 15.94 -16.51
CA VAL A 163 4.13 15.12 -17.73
C VAL A 163 2.72 14.96 -18.28
N SER A 164 2.53 15.32 -19.53
CA SER A 164 1.25 15.13 -20.21
C SER A 164 0.93 13.63 -20.34
N MET A 165 -0.33 13.28 -20.13
CA MET A 165 -0.83 11.93 -20.36
C MET A 165 -1.66 11.91 -21.64
N ASN A 166 -1.57 10.82 -22.39
CA ASN A 166 -2.51 10.57 -23.48
C ASN A 166 -3.89 10.20 -22.90
N LEU A 167 -4.92 10.21 -23.74
CA LEU A 167 -6.30 9.96 -23.31
C LEU A 167 -6.47 8.56 -22.72
N ASN A 168 -5.82 7.55 -23.30
CA ASN A 168 -5.91 6.17 -22.83
C ASN A 168 -5.31 6.02 -21.42
N ASP A 169 -4.11 6.58 -21.20
CA ASP A 169 -3.47 6.57 -19.89
C ASP A 169 -4.30 7.31 -18.84
N LEU A 170 -4.94 8.42 -19.23
CA LEU A 170 -5.82 9.16 -18.35
C LEU A 170 -7.03 8.33 -17.92
N ILE A 171 -7.70 7.64 -18.87
CA ILE A 171 -8.85 6.76 -18.60
C ILE A 171 -8.44 5.61 -17.70
N ILE A 172 -7.32 4.94 -17.98
CA ILE A 172 -6.81 3.82 -17.17
C ILE A 172 -6.52 4.29 -15.74
N ASN A 173 -5.81 5.40 -15.58
CA ASN A 173 -5.47 5.94 -14.26
C ASN A 173 -6.70 6.41 -13.49
N PHE A 174 -7.68 7.00 -14.17
CA PHE A 174 -8.93 7.44 -13.57
C PHE A 174 -9.76 6.25 -13.09
N THR A 175 -9.94 5.23 -13.92
CA THR A 175 -10.68 4.00 -13.59
C THR A 175 -10.00 3.24 -12.45
N SER A 176 -8.66 3.09 -12.50
CA SER A 176 -7.90 2.45 -11.43
C SER A 176 -8.04 3.18 -10.09
N GLY A 177 -8.14 4.50 -10.12
CA GLY A 177 -8.37 5.30 -8.92
C GLY A 177 -9.76 5.08 -8.32
N ILE A 178 -10.81 4.95 -9.13
CA ILE A 178 -12.16 4.61 -8.64
C ILE A 178 -12.14 3.24 -7.95
N ILE A 179 -11.58 2.22 -8.60
CA ILE A 179 -11.46 0.86 -8.04
C ILE A 179 -10.68 0.90 -6.73
N ARG A 180 -9.56 1.63 -6.68
CA ARG A 180 -8.75 1.81 -5.48
C ARG A 180 -9.51 2.52 -4.36
N GLY A 181 -10.34 3.51 -4.69
CA GLY A 181 -11.19 4.20 -3.72
C GLY A 181 -12.20 3.26 -3.06
N ILE A 182 -12.85 2.41 -3.85
CA ILE A 182 -13.78 1.37 -3.35
C ILE A 182 -13.02 0.37 -2.46
N ALA A 183 -11.90 -0.16 -2.95
CA ALA A 183 -11.08 -1.11 -2.18
C ALA A 183 -10.62 -0.51 -0.85
N LEU A 184 -10.24 0.76 -0.84
CA LEU A 184 -9.75 1.45 0.35
C LEU A 184 -10.80 1.53 1.46
N ILE A 185 -12.09 1.65 1.12
CA ILE A 185 -13.21 1.65 2.09
C ILE A 185 -13.19 0.33 2.89
N PHE A 186 -13.09 -0.80 2.20
CA PHE A 186 -13.07 -2.12 2.84
C PHE A 186 -11.77 -2.36 3.61
N ILE A 187 -10.63 -2.02 3.02
CA ILE A 187 -9.31 -2.23 3.63
C ILE A 187 -9.15 -1.42 4.92
N ILE A 188 -9.50 -0.14 4.94
CA ILE A 188 -9.41 0.68 6.16
C ILE A 188 -10.36 0.16 7.23
N ASN A 189 -11.57 -0.23 6.85
CA ASN A 189 -12.51 -0.78 7.82
C ASN A 189 -11.97 -2.08 8.45
N SER A 190 -11.39 -2.98 7.64
CA SER A 190 -10.76 -4.20 8.13
C SER A 190 -9.54 -3.93 9.03
N ALA A 191 -8.65 -3.03 8.62
CA ALA A 191 -7.45 -2.68 9.39
C ALA A 191 -7.74 -2.05 10.76
N ARG A 192 -8.89 -1.38 10.91
CA ARG A 192 -9.31 -0.80 12.19
C ARG A 192 -9.79 -1.86 13.18
N HIS A 193 -10.47 -2.89 12.73
CA HIS A 193 -11.16 -3.86 13.57
C HIS A 193 -10.35 -5.14 13.78
N LEU A 194 -9.60 -5.57 12.77
CA LEU A 194 -8.81 -6.79 12.87
C LEU A 194 -7.45 -6.53 13.55
N PRO A 195 -6.97 -7.45 14.40
CA PRO A 195 -5.58 -7.44 14.82
C PRO A 195 -4.64 -7.42 13.60
N SER A 196 -3.54 -6.66 13.67
CA SER A 196 -2.60 -6.53 12.56
C SER A 196 -2.05 -7.89 12.11
N SER A 197 -1.89 -8.82 13.04
CA SER A 197 -1.44 -10.18 12.79
C SER A 197 -2.46 -11.07 12.02
N LEU A 198 -3.73 -10.66 11.93
CA LEU A 198 -4.74 -11.28 11.06
C LEU A 198 -4.90 -10.49 9.77
N PHE A 199 -4.83 -9.16 9.84
CA PHE A 199 -4.96 -8.28 8.69
C PHE A 199 -3.78 -8.42 7.72
N ALA A 200 -2.55 -8.50 8.24
CA ALA A 200 -1.34 -8.55 7.40
C ALA A 200 -1.32 -9.75 6.42
N PRO A 201 -1.61 -11.00 6.84
CA PRO A 201 -1.62 -12.13 5.91
C PRO A 201 -2.64 -12.02 4.78
N THR A 202 -3.76 -11.30 4.99
CA THR A 202 -4.76 -11.12 3.92
C THR A 202 -4.21 -10.30 2.76
N GLN A 203 -3.15 -9.51 2.97
CA GLN A 203 -2.49 -8.75 1.91
C GLN A 203 -1.81 -9.66 0.87
N TYR A 204 -1.44 -10.89 1.24
CA TYR A 204 -0.81 -11.82 0.29
C TYR A 204 -1.77 -12.34 -0.79
N ILE A 205 -3.08 -12.22 -0.61
CA ILE A 205 -4.06 -12.60 -1.66
C ILE A 205 -3.83 -11.82 -2.97
N GLN A 206 -3.26 -10.61 -2.87
CA GLN A 206 -2.92 -9.80 -4.05
C GLN A 206 -1.83 -10.44 -4.93
N ILE A 207 -0.99 -11.36 -4.39
CA ILE A 207 0.00 -12.11 -5.17
C ILE A 207 -0.72 -13.01 -6.16
N PHE A 208 -1.68 -13.80 -5.67
CA PHE A 208 -2.46 -14.70 -6.51
C PHE A 208 -3.27 -13.93 -7.56
N ALA A 209 -3.92 -12.83 -7.13
CA ALA A 209 -4.65 -11.97 -8.04
C ALA A 209 -3.73 -11.33 -9.10
N GLY A 210 -2.55 -10.83 -8.68
CA GLY A 210 -1.56 -10.24 -9.58
C GLY A 210 -0.99 -11.25 -10.57
N ALA A 211 -0.61 -12.45 -10.12
CA ALA A 211 -0.10 -13.51 -10.99
C ALA A 211 -1.17 -13.97 -12.01
N THR A 212 -2.42 -14.16 -11.54
CA THR A 212 -3.53 -14.56 -12.43
C THR A 212 -3.82 -13.48 -13.47
N LEU A 213 -3.92 -12.22 -13.07
CA LEU A 213 -4.16 -11.11 -14.00
C LEU A 213 -2.97 -10.88 -14.92
N GLY A 214 -1.74 -11.02 -14.44
CA GLY A 214 -0.52 -10.93 -15.24
C GLY A 214 -0.51 -11.98 -16.35
N PHE A 215 -0.85 -13.21 -16.01
CA PHE A 215 -0.98 -14.29 -17.00
C PHE A 215 -2.13 -14.03 -18.00
N LEU A 216 -3.32 -13.66 -17.52
CA LEU A 216 -4.49 -13.48 -18.39
C LEU A 216 -4.39 -12.26 -19.32
N ILE A 217 -3.76 -11.16 -18.86
CA ILE A 217 -3.73 -9.89 -19.59
C ILE A 217 -2.45 -9.76 -20.43
N PHE A 218 -1.30 -10.17 -19.88
CA PHE A 218 0.01 -9.97 -20.50
C PHE A 218 0.66 -11.26 -20.99
N GLY A 219 0.12 -12.43 -20.66
CA GLY A 219 0.72 -13.74 -20.97
C GLY A 219 2.00 -14.00 -20.15
N ASP A 220 2.22 -13.27 -19.06
CA ASP A 220 3.40 -13.42 -18.23
C ASP A 220 3.41 -14.77 -17.52
N ILE A 221 4.39 -15.60 -17.84
CA ILE A 221 4.63 -16.88 -17.15
C ILE A 221 5.73 -16.62 -16.11
N PRO A 222 5.41 -16.71 -14.80
CA PRO A 222 6.42 -16.54 -13.76
C PRO A 222 7.55 -17.54 -13.91
N THR A 223 8.80 -17.11 -13.76
CA THR A 223 9.97 -18.00 -13.76
C THR A 223 9.97 -18.91 -12.52
N LEU A 224 10.74 -20.00 -12.59
CA LEU A 224 10.81 -21.00 -11.51
C LEU A 224 11.26 -20.37 -10.17
N ASN A 225 12.20 -19.42 -10.20
CA ASN A 225 12.65 -18.67 -9.03
C ASN A 225 11.55 -17.77 -8.46
N ASN A 226 10.70 -17.21 -9.32
CA ASN A 226 9.53 -16.44 -8.90
C ASN A 226 8.48 -17.32 -8.23
N TYR A 227 8.29 -18.56 -8.71
CA TYR A 227 7.43 -19.54 -8.04
C TYR A 227 7.98 -19.92 -6.67
N LEU A 228 9.27 -20.23 -6.54
CA LEU A 228 9.87 -20.66 -5.29
C LEU A 228 9.96 -19.57 -4.23
N GLY A 229 10.14 -18.30 -4.65
CA GLY A 229 10.22 -17.16 -3.72
C GLY A 229 8.87 -16.60 -3.27
N ASN A 230 7.78 -16.88 -4.01
CA ASN A 230 6.44 -16.32 -3.74
C ASN A 230 5.43 -17.34 -3.19
N ILE A 231 5.82 -18.61 -2.98
CA ILE A 231 5.06 -19.64 -2.27
C ILE A 231 5.44 -19.60 -0.78
#